data_b255a1b41d40faa8f745d35c975167eb
#
_entry.id   b255a1b41d40faa8f745d35c975167eb
#
_cell.length_a   1.000
_cell.length_b   1.000
_cell.length_c   1.000
_cell.angle_alpha   90.00
_cell.angle_beta   90.00
_cell.angle_gamma   90.00
#
_symmetry.space_group_name_H-M   'P 1'
#
loop_
_entity.id
_entity.type
_entity.pdbx_description
1 polymer ?
#
loop_
_entity_poly.entity_id
_entity_poly.type
_entity_poly.pdbx_seq_one_letter_code
_entity_poly.pdbx_strand_id
1 'polypeptide(L)'
;VDNLVISNIRQRPLRSAISVLGVALGVTLVMLFTGLSRGMSDDLQRRSSNVRAEIIFTRPGGLATSTSANLSIKYVDWLKKIDGVESVVPVIRHFYASGIWGVDQVEGVDWDSFAQMSNIRLVQGRGPKAFDEVVIDETKASRNHPVGSAVKLFGEKDFKVVGIYAPESGARAKLTLEAMQDVLEAPGKCSYILVKCKNCQNQADQVALAKRINDALPGNKVQLTADFFPSIENSIPGLGIFMRVLVLLSAIVSALVVMLAMHTTITERTREIGILKAMGASRRYIISEIEREALAISFMGLLVGFALAALTGFGIHKATGLIFEFGARWALTAAVIGLAGGALGALYPAARAANLDPVTALAYE
;
A
#
# COMPACT_ATOMS: atom_id res chain seq x y z
N VAL A 1 30.86 -31.34 4.17
CA VAL A 1 29.67 -31.32 3.32
C VAL A 1 29.25 -29.89 3.01
N ASP A 2 29.38 -28.99 3.96
CA ASP A 2 29.01 -27.56 3.80
C ASP A 2 29.87 -26.78 2.80
N ASN A 3 31.07 -27.30 2.47
CA ASN A 3 31.97 -26.69 1.50
C ASN A 3 31.55 -26.90 0.03
N LEU A 4 30.72 -27.93 -0.29
CA LEU A 4 30.34 -28.24 -1.67
C LEU A 4 29.39 -27.20 -2.25
N VAL A 5 28.36 -26.80 -1.49
CA VAL A 5 27.38 -25.78 -1.94
C VAL A 5 28.08 -24.43 -2.16
N ILE A 6 28.91 -23.99 -1.21
CA ILE A 6 29.66 -22.72 -1.31
C ILE A 6 30.67 -22.78 -2.46
N SER A 7 31.37 -23.91 -2.62
CA SER A 7 32.29 -24.12 -3.74
C SER A 7 31.60 -24.03 -5.09
N ASN A 8 30.45 -24.65 -5.23
CA ASN A 8 29.64 -24.63 -6.45
C ASN A 8 29.18 -23.22 -6.84
N ILE A 9 28.68 -22.46 -5.87
CA ILE A 9 28.27 -21.07 -6.09
C ILE A 9 29.46 -20.21 -6.53
N ARG A 10 30.63 -20.46 -5.97
CA ARG A 10 31.84 -19.69 -6.26
C ARG A 10 32.53 -20.05 -7.59
N GLN A 11 32.37 -21.29 -8.07
CA GLN A 11 32.93 -21.73 -9.35
C GLN A 11 32.20 -21.16 -10.58
N ARG A 12 30.90 -20.81 -10.45
CA ARG A 12 30.07 -20.24 -11.55
C ARG A 12 29.28 -19.02 -11.11
N PRO A 13 29.97 -17.90 -10.82
CA PRO A 13 29.37 -16.75 -10.13
C PRO A 13 28.28 -16.08 -10.96
N LEU A 14 28.43 -16.00 -12.28
CA LEU A 14 27.44 -15.32 -13.15
C LEU A 14 26.08 -16.01 -13.13
N ARG A 15 26.06 -17.36 -13.19
CA ARG A 15 24.81 -18.13 -13.14
C ARG A 15 24.12 -18.02 -11.78
N SER A 16 24.90 -18.22 -10.72
CA SER A 16 24.38 -18.08 -9.36
C SER A 16 23.83 -16.67 -9.14
N ALA A 17 24.50 -15.64 -9.66
CA ALA A 17 24.01 -14.26 -9.61
C ALA A 17 22.68 -14.07 -10.35
N ILE A 18 22.51 -14.63 -11.56
CA ILE A 18 21.26 -14.55 -12.31
C ILE A 18 20.12 -15.24 -11.54
N SER A 19 20.39 -16.41 -10.95
CA SER A 19 19.40 -17.13 -10.16
C SER A 19 19.01 -16.38 -8.89
N VAL A 20 19.98 -15.83 -8.17
CA VAL A 20 19.79 -14.99 -7.00
C VAL A 20 18.97 -13.74 -7.36
N LEU A 21 19.31 -13.06 -8.47
CA LEU A 21 18.57 -11.90 -8.95
C LEU A 21 17.13 -12.23 -9.33
N GLY A 22 16.88 -13.37 -9.95
CA GLY A 22 15.52 -13.81 -10.29
C GLY A 22 14.63 -14.00 -9.06
N VAL A 23 15.14 -14.67 -8.03
CA VAL A 23 14.44 -14.80 -6.74
C VAL A 23 14.31 -13.43 -6.06
N ALA A 24 15.38 -12.63 -6.06
CA ALA A 24 15.40 -11.31 -5.45
C ALA A 24 14.35 -10.38 -6.06
N LEU A 25 14.18 -10.38 -7.39
CA LEU A 25 13.13 -9.60 -8.06
C LEU A 25 11.72 -10.01 -7.61
N GLY A 26 11.45 -11.32 -7.51
CA GLY A 26 10.17 -11.81 -6.99
C GLY A 26 9.88 -11.32 -5.57
N VAL A 27 10.85 -11.46 -4.67
CA VAL A 27 10.74 -10.98 -3.27
C VAL A 27 10.58 -9.46 -3.22
N THR A 28 11.36 -8.72 -4.01
CA THR A 28 11.29 -7.26 -4.09
C THR A 28 9.91 -6.79 -4.50
N LEU A 29 9.32 -7.38 -5.54
CA LEU A 29 7.98 -7.03 -6.01
C LEU A 29 6.92 -7.28 -4.94
N VAL A 30 6.93 -8.45 -4.30
CA VAL A 30 5.99 -8.76 -3.21
C VAL A 30 6.12 -7.75 -2.10
N MET A 31 7.35 -7.44 -1.66
CA MET A 31 7.60 -6.49 -0.56
C MET A 31 7.20 -5.06 -0.91
N LEU A 32 7.49 -4.59 -2.13
CA LEU A 32 7.13 -3.24 -2.55
C LEU A 32 5.61 -3.06 -2.66
N PHE A 33 4.92 -3.99 -3.31
CA PHE A 33 3.47 -3.88 -3.47
C PHE A 33 2.73 -4.02 -2.14
N THR A 34 3.12 -4.97 -1.31
CA THR A 34 2.49 -5.13 0.01
C THR A 34 2.84 -3.98 0.95
N GLY A 35 4.08 -3.49 0.92
CA GLY A 35 4.53 -2.34 1.71
C GLY A 35 3.84 -1.04 1.32
N LEU A 36 3.67 -0.80 0.01
CA LEU A 36 2.94 0.37 -0.50
C LEU A 36 1.46 0.31 -0.14
N SER A 37 0.80 -0.82 -0.40
CA SER A 37 -0.62 -1.00 -0.10
C SER A 37 -0.92 -0.74 1.39
N ARG A 38 -0.08 -1.27 2.28
CA ARG A 38 -0.21 -1.04 3.73
C ARG A 38 0.11 0.38 4.14
N GLY A 39 1.24 0.91 3.69
CA GLY A 39 1.62 2.28 4.01
C GLY A 39 0.53 3.28 3.63
N MET A 40 -0.10 3.08 2.48
CA MET A 40 -1.25 3.90 2.07
C MET A 40 -2.49 3.66 2.95
N SER A 41 -2.83 2.40 3.25
CA SER A 41 -3.98 2.07 4.09
C SER A 41 -3.83 2.65 5.50
N ASP A 42 -2.67 2.44 6.13
CA ASP A 42 -2.40 2.89 7.48
C ASP A 42 -2.30 4.43 7.58
N ASP A 43 -1.75 5.10 6.55
CA ASP A 43 -1.74 6.55 6.46
C ASP A 43 -3.16 7.12 6.35
N LEU A 44 -3.98 6.55 5.47
CA LEU A 44 -5.37 6.93 5.32
C LEU A 44 -6.16 6.70 6.61
N GLN A 45 -5.98 5.56 7.26
CA GLN A 45 -6.66 5.23 8.52
C GLN A 45 -6.27 6.21 9.65
N ARG A 46 -4.98 6.52 9.80
CA ARG A 46 -4.51 7.52 10.78
C ARG A 46 -5.14 8.90 10.53
N ARG A 47 -5.10 9.37 9.28
CA ARG A 47 -5.68 10.67 8.92
C ARG A 47 -7.19 10.72 9.12
N SER A 48 -7.88 9.60 8.88
CA SER A 48 -9.32 9.50 9.11
C SER A 48 -9.65 9.49 10.59
N SER A 49 -8.94 8.72 11.40
CA SER A 49 -9.17 8.70 12.85
C SER A 49 -8.91 10.06 13.50
N ASN A 50 -7.99 10.85 12.95
CA ASN A 50 -7.71 12.21 13.41
C ASN A 50 -8.82 13.22 13.04
N VAL A 51 -9.74 12.89 12.14
CA VAL A 51 -10.92 13.73 11.85
C VAL A 51 -11.85 13.83 13.05
N ARG A 52 -11.86 12.81 13.94
CA ARG A 52 -12.67 12.76 15.16
C ARG A 52 -14.17 12.98 14.96
N ALA A 53 -14.66 12.68 13.77
CA ALA A 53 -16.10 12.57 13.48
C ALA A 53 -16.49 11.09 13.47
N GLU A 54 -17.56 10.73 14.13
CA GLU A 54 -18.00 9.35 14.23
C GLU A 54 -18.86 8.91 13.04
N ILE A 55 -19.54 9.87 12.40
CA ILE A 55 -20.49 9.58 11.33
C ILE A 55 -20.20 10.43 10.10
N ILE A 56 -20.33 9.80 8.93
CA ILE A 56 -20.29 10.43 7.62
C ILE A 56 -21.68 10.33 7.00
N PHE A 57 -22.23 11.50 6.64
CA PHE A 57 -23.51 11.64 5.95
C PHE A 57 -23.28 12.01 4.49
N THR A 58 -23.78 11.21 3.55
CA THR A 58 -23.59 11.41 2.11
C THR A 58 -24.80 10.93 1.32
N ARG A 59 -24.82 11.15 0.00
CA ARG A 59 -25.87 10.61 -0.88
C ARG A 59 -25.68 9.11 -1.15
N PRO A 60 -26.77 8.37 -1.45
CA PRO A 60 -26.68 7.01 -1.95
C PRO A 60 -25.88 6.98 -3.25
N GLY A 61 -24.97 6.01 -3.38
CA GLY A 61 -24.06 5.91 -4.53
C GLY A 61 -22.90 6.91 -4.53
N GLY A 62 -22.94 7.94 -3.68
CA GLY A 62 -21.79 8.78 -3.40
C GLY A 62 -20.86 8.02 -2.47
N LEU A 63 -19.80 7.44 -3.01
CA LEU A 63 -18.65 7.09 -2.19
C LEU A 63 -18.12 8.40 -1.59
N ALA A 64 -17.77 8.40 -0.31
CA ALA A 64 -17.07 9.55 0.26
C ALA A 64 -15.67 9.76 -0.39
N THR A 65 -15.31 8.92 -1.33
CA THR A 65 -14.24 9.05 -2.31
C THR A 65 -14.66 9.81 -3.57
N SER A 66 -15.97 10.06 -3.77
CA SER A 66 -16.47 10.76 -4.95
C SER A 66 -15.93 12.18 -4.99
N THR A 67 -15.45 12.57 -6.15
CA THR A 67 -15.01 13.93 -6.47
C THR A 67 -16.17 14.89 -6.70
N SER A 68 -17.40 14.40 -6.71
CA SER A 68 -18.57 15.23 -7.01
C SER A 68 -19.18 15.84 -5.74
N ALA A 69 -19.26 17.16 -5.72
CA ALA A 69 -20.04 17.92 -4.74
C ALA A 69 -21.53 17.89 -5.15
N ASN A 70 -22.28 16.88 -4.69
CA ASN A 70 -23.69 16.67 -5.06
C ASN A 70 -24.67 16.72 -3.88
N LEU A 71 -24.18 16.85 -2.66
CA LEU A 71 -24.97 16.95 -1.45
C LEU A 71 -25.23 18.44 -1.10
N SER A 72 -26.47 18.81 -0.84
CA SER A 72 -26.79 20.18 -0.45
C SER A 72 -26.28 20.52 0.95
N ILE A 73 -25.64 21.68 1.09
CA ILE A 73 -25.15 22.18 2.38
C ILE A 73 -26.30 22.45 3.38
N LYS A 74 -27.56 22.60 2.92
CA LYS A 74 -28.75 22.77 3.76
C LYS A 74 -28.96 21.62 4.74
N TYR A 75 -28.44 20.44 4.45
CA TYR A 75 -28.48 19.31 5.39
C TYR A 75 -27.72 19.61 6.70
N VAL A 76 -26.76 20.52 6.70
CA VAL A 76 -26.04 20.95 7.91
C VAL A 76 -27.02 21.46 8.97
N ASP A 77 -27.97 22.33 8.57
CA ASP A 77 -28.95 22.93 9.51
C ASP A 77 -29.94 21.90 10.04
N TRP A 78 -30.26 20.90 9.25
CA TRP A 78 -31.14 19.81 9.67
C TRP A 78 -30.43 18.85 10.62
N LEU A 79 -29.19 18.47 10.30
CA LEU A 79 -28.38 17.59 11.13
C LEU A 79 -28.09 18.20 12.51
N LYS A 80 -27.82 19.51 12.58
CA LYS A 80 -27.62 20.22 13.86
C LYS A 80 -28.80 20.16 14.80
N LYS A 81 -30.02 19.94 14.29
CA LYS A 81 -31.25 19.85 15.09
C LYS A 81 -31.54 18.46 15.65
N ILE A 82 -30.81 17.45 15.21
CA ILE A 82 -30.99 16.06 15.66
C ILE A 82 -30.33 15.90 17.03
N ASP A 83 -31.12 15.38 17.99
CA ASP A 83 -30.61 15.11 19.33
C ASP A 83 -29.47 14.08 19.32
N GLY A 84 -28.39 14.39 20.01
CA GLY A 84 -27.18 13.59 20.05
C GLY A 84 -26.10 14.04 19.07
N VAL A 85 -26.33 15.06 18.25
CA VAL A 85 -25.33 15.70 17.40
C VAL A 85 -24.62 16.81 18.18
N GLU A 86 -23.28 16.79 18.22
CA GLU A 86 -22.45 17.80 18.85
C GLU A 86 -22.05 18.90 17.85
N SER A 87 -21.50 18.49 16.72
CA SER A 87 -21.07 19.41 15.66
C SER A 87 -21.18 18.76 14.28
N VAL A 88 -21.28 19.61 13.26
CA VAL A 88 -21.51 19.20 11.87
C VAL A 88 -20.63 20.06 10.98
N VAL A 89 -19.82 19.42 10.12
CA VAL A 89 -18.90 20.09 9.20
C VAL A 89 -19.09 19.58 7.78
N PRO A 90 -19.50 20.43 6.83
CA PRO A 90 -19.55 20.07 5.41
C PRO A 90 -18.13 20.02 4.82
N VAL A 91 -17.88 19.03 3.98
CA VAL A 91 -16.59 18.81 3.33
C VAL A 91 -16.78 18.60 1.84
N ILE A 92 -16.00 19.30 1.04
CA ILE A 92 -15.80 19.00 -0.37
C ILE A 92 -14.46 18.34 -0.52
N ARG A 93 -14.42 17.13 -1.10
CA ARG A 93 -13.19 16.42 -1.41
C ARG A 93 -13.02 16.29 -2.91
N HIS A 94 -11.84 16.59 -3.38
CA HIS A 94 -11.49 16.43 -4.79
C HIS A 94 -10.13 15.75 -4.93
N PHE A 95 -10.04 14.81 -5.91
CA PHE A 95 -8.81 14.16 -6.30
C PHE A 95 -8.28 14.81 -7.56
N TYR A 96 -6.99 15.09 -7.59
CA TYR A 96 -6.33 15.68 -8.76
C TYR A 96 -5.02 14.96 -9.05
N ALA A 97 -4.60 14.99 -10.33
CA ALA A 97 -3.32 14.44 -10.73
C ALA A 97 -2.18 15.28 -10.13
N SER A 98 -1.24 14.63 -9.46
CA SER A 98 -0.07 15.25 -8.84
C SER A 98 1.19 14.62 -9.41
N GLY A 99 1.96 15.40 -10.17
CA GLY A 99 3.12 14.89 -10.89
C GLY A 99 2.76 13.88 -11.98
N ILE A 100 3.75 13.08 -12.42
CA ILE A 100 3.60 12.17 -13.57
C ILE A 100 2.80 10.90 -13.20
N TRP A 101 2.86 10.46 -11.94
CA TRP A 101 2.32 9.16 -11.51
C TRP A 101 1.48 9.23 -10.24
N GLY A 102 1.22 10.43 -9.71
CA GLY A 102 0.54 10.61 -8.42
C GLY A 102 -0.89 11.10 -8.58
N VAL A 103 -1.74 10.71 -7.61
CA VAL A 103 -3.03 11.32 -7.35
C VAL A 103 -2.99 11.84 -5.92
N ASP A 104 -3.25 13.13 -5.77
CA ASP A 104 -3.35 13.79 -4.46
C ASP A 104 -4.79 14.23 -4.23
N GLN A 105 -5.12 14.56 -3.00
CA GLN A 105 -6.45 14.99 -2.62
C GLN A 105 -6.40 16.33 -1.86
N VAL A 106 -7.42 17.13 -2.09
CA VAL A 106 -7.64 18.41 -1.42
C VAL A 106 -9.05 18.45 -0.85
N GLU A 107 -9.21 19.08 0.28
CA GLU A 107 -10.51 19.28 0.93
C GLU A 107 -10.81 20.78 1.07
N GLY A 108 -12.05 21.14 0.74
CA GLY A 108 -12.66 22.43 1.09
C GLY A 108 -13.48 22.26 2.36
N VAL A 109 -13.16 23.04 3.37
CA VAL A 109 -13.79 22.98 4.68
C VAL A 109 -13.99 24.39 5.25
N ASP A 110 -14.97 24.56 6.14
CA ASP A 110 -14.91 25.68 7.08
C ASP A 110 -13.81 25.38 8.10
N TRP A 111 -12.70 26.12 8.00
CA TRP A 111 -11.47 25.82 8.74
C TRP A 111 -11.70 25.81 10.25
N ASP A 112 -12.39 26.78 10.79
CA ASP A 112 -12.54 26.94 12.23
C ASP A 112 -13.37 25.79 12.83
N SER A 113 -14.50 25.46 12.20
CA SER A 113 -15.34 24.33 12.60
C SER A 113 -14.62 22.99 12.44
N PHE A 114 -13.88 22.82 11.34
CA PHE A 114 -13.12 21.60 11.09
C PHE A 114 -11.95 21.43 12.09
N ALA A 115 -11.22 22.48 12.37
CA ALA A 115 -10.10 22.47 13.31
C ALA A 115 -10.56 22.17 14.73
N GLN A 116 -11.70 22.75 15.14
CA GLN A 116 -12.32 22.47 16.44
C GLN A 116 -12.79 21.01 16.54
N MET A 117 -13.51 20.50 15.53
CA MET A 117 -14.01 19.12 15.50
C MET A 117 -12.85 18.11 15.57
N SER A 118 -11.83 18.30 14.76
CA SER A 118 -10.68 17.41 14.62
C SER A 118 -9.58 17.65 15.66
N ASN A 119 -9.73 18.66 16.53
CA ASN A 119 -8.72 19.10 17.49
C ASN A 119 -7.33 19.33 16.84
N ILE A 120 -7.37 19.98 15.67
CA ILE A 120 -6.17 20.38 14.93
C ILE A 120 -5.63 21.69 15.51
N ARG A 121 -4.30 21.80 15.55
CA ARG A 121 -3.62 23.05 15.88
C ARG A 121 -2.75 23.50 14.70
N LEU A 122 -2.65 24.80 14.52
CA LEU A 122 -1.68 25.40 13.64
C LEU A 122 -0.30 25.30 14.28
N VAL A 123 0.65 24.73 13.56
CA VAL A 123 2.07 24.68 13.96
C VAL A 123 2.76 25.97 13.54
N GLN A 124 2.41 26.47 12.35
CA GLN A 124 2.91 27.73 11.80
C GLN A 124 1.82 28.44 10.99
N GLY A 125 1.86 29.76 10.94
CA GLY A 125 0.99 30.56 10.11
C GLY A 125 -0.44 30.71 10.65
N ARG A 126 -1.42 30.75 9.74
CA ARG A 126 -2.84 30.94 10.04
C ARG A 126 -3.73 30.03 9.16
N GLY A 127 -5.01 29.96 9.49
CA GLY A 127 -6.02 29.33 8.65
C GLY A 127 -6.25 30.08 7.32
N PRO A 128 -6.77 29.37 6.29
CA PRO A 128 -7.05 29.96 4.98
C PRO A 128 -8.27 30.90 5.09
N LYS A 129 -8.22 32.05 4.41
CA LYS A 129 -9.32 33.02 4.37
C LYS A 129 -9.65 33.47 2.94
N ALA A 130 -8.68 33.46 2.03
CA ALA A 130 -8.86 33.85 0.65
C ALA A 130 -8.97 32.61 -0.26
N PHE A 131 -9.46 32.82 -1.49
CA PHE A 131 -9.71 31.74 -2.47
C PHE A 131 -8.44 31.06 -2.99
N ASP A 132 -7.29 31.73 -2.88
CA ASP A 132 -5.98 31.28 -3.33
C ASP A 132 -5.10 30.77 -2.18
N GLU A 133 -5.66 30.68 -0.97
CA GLU A 133 -4.93 30.26 0.23
C GLU A 133 -5.17 28.80 0.56
N VAL A 134 -4.10 28.13 1.00
CA VAL A 134 -4.12 26.72 1.40
C VAL A 134 -3.39 26.53 2.74
N VAL A 135 -3.91 25.67 3.58
CA VAL A 135 -3.17 25.10 4.71
C VAL A 135 -2.82 23.66 4.42
N ILE A 136 -1.63 23.25 4.82
CA ILE A 136 -1.10 21.91 4.57
C ILE A 136 -0.66 21.24 5.87
N ASP A 137 -0.62 19.90 5.88
CA ASP A 137 -0.09 19.17 7.02
C ASP A 137 1.45 19.18 7.07
N GLU A 138 2.03 18.79 8.20
CA GLU A 138 3.49 18.73 8.39
C GLU A 138 4.17 17.83 7.37
N THR A 139 3.54 16.71 6.99
CA THR A 139 4.10 15.78 5.99
C THR A 139 4.18 16.41 4.61
N LYS A 140 3.18 17.20 4.19
CA LYS A 140 3.23 17.91 2.91
C LYS A 140 4.19 19.10 2.98
N ALA A 141 4.26 19.78 4.12
CA ALA A 141 5.19 20.88 4.35
C ALA A 141 6.67 20.45 4.30
N SER A 142 6.99 19.26 4.83
CA SER A 142 8.36 18.70 4.80
C SER A 142 8.90 18.45 3.38
N ARG A 143 8.02 18.44 2.36
CA ARG A 143 8.37 18.31 0.94
C ARG A 143 8.69 19.64 0.27
N ASN A 144 9.33 20.54 1.00
CA ASN A 144 9.76 21.85 0.49
C ASN A 144 8.62 22.86 0.20
N HIS A 145 7.56 22.80 1.01
CA HIS A 145 6.45 23.75 0.97
C HIS A 145 6.34 24.53 2.30
N PRO A 146 7.27 25.46 2.60
CA PRO A 146 7.18 26.29 3.80
C PRO A 146 6.02 27.29 3.70
N VAL A 147 5.63 27.88 4.82
CA VAL A 147 4.66 28.97 4.83
C VAL A 147 5.14 30.12 3.95
N GLY A 148 4.26 30.62 3.08
CA GLY A 148 4.54 31.65 2.08
C GLY A 148 4.93 31.12 0.70
N SER A 149 5.22 29.81 0.56
CA SER A 149 5.47 29.19 -0.75
C SER A 149 4.17 28.98 -1.54
N ALA A 150 4.31 28.74 -2.85
CA ALA A 150 3.21 28.30 -3.69
C ALA A 150 3.17 26.78 -3.80
N VAL A 151 1.97 26.21 -3.77
CA VAL A 151 1.70 24.80 -4.05
C VAL A 151 0.75 24.71 -5.24
N LYS A 152 1.08 23.87 -6.22
CA LYS A 152 0.19 23.61 -7.36
C LYS A 152 -0.88 22.61 -6.96
N LEU A 153 -2.14 23.01 -7.10
CA LEU A 153 -3.32 22.20 -6.91
C LEU A 153 -4.13 22.21 -8.23
N PHE A 154 -4.96 21.21 -8.43
CA PHE A 154 -5.80 21.07 -9.63
C PHE A 154 -5.02 21.11 -10.97
N GLY A 155 -3.82 20.53 -10.98
CA GLY A 155 -2.94 20.49 -12.13
C GLY A 155 -1.96 21.65 -12.17
N GLU A 156 -2.39 22.91 -12.39
CA GLU A 156 -1.47 24.02 -12.59
C GLU A 156 -1.78 25.30 -11.79
N LYS A 157 -2.89 25.35 -11.05
CA LYS A 157 -3.27 26.54 -10.29
C LYS A 157 -2.42 26.65 -9.02
N ASP A 158 -1.74 27.79 -8.87
CA ASP A 158 -0.91 28.07 -7.70
C ASP A 158 -1.77 28.55 -6.53
N PHE A 159 -1.55 27.94 -5.36
CA PHE A 159 -2.15 28.30 -4.09
C PHE A 159 -1.06 28.66 -3.08
N LYS A 160 -1.26 29.74 -2.35
CA LYS A 160 -0.32 30.22 -1.34
C LYS A 160 -0.47 29.44 -0.04
N VAL A 161 0.59 28.81 0.43
CA VAL A 161 0.63 28.16 1.75
C VAL A 161 0.62 29.23 2.84
N VAL A 162 -0.47 29.31 3.61
CA VAL A 162 -0.62 30.32 4.68
C VAL A 162 -0.48 29.73 6.08
N GLY A 163 -0.51 28.40 6.20
CA GLY A 163 -0.32 27.73 7.48
C GLY A 163 0.02 26.26 7.35
N ILE A 164 0.61 25.73 8.40
CA ILE A 164 0.94 24.31 8.57
C ILE A 164 0.22 23.81 9.82
N TYR A 165 -0.44 22.67 9.71
CA TYR A 165 -1.24 22.11 10.80
C TYR A 165 -0.81 20.70 11.21
N ALA A 166 -1.12 20.35 12.46
CA ALA A 166 -0.97 19.02 13.03
C ALA A 166 -2.12 18.71 14.03
N PRO A 167 -2.49 17.44 14.23
CA PRO A 167 -2.06 16.26 13.51
C PRO A 167 -2.64 16.18 12.08
N GLU A 168 -2.06 15.32 11.24
CA GLU A 168 -2.58 15.03 9.91
C GLU A 168 -4.04 14.54 9.99
N SER A 169 -4.94 15.15 9.24
CA SER A 169 -6.38 14.84 9.32
C SER A 169 -7.06 15.03 7.95
N GLY A 170 -7.79 14.03 7.48
CA GLY A 170 -8.42 14.06 6.15
C GLY A 170 -7.42 14.23 5.01
N ALA A 171 -7.68 15.13 4.04
CA ALA A 171 -6.71 15.47 3.00
C ALA A 171 -5.56 16.31 3.56
N ARG A 172 -4.36 16.17 2.98
CA ARG A 172 -3.15 16.88 3.39
C ARG A 172 -3.14 18.38 3.06
N ALA A 173 -4.04 18.80 2.16
CA ALA A 173 -4.22 20.20 1.78
C ALA A 173 -5.68 20.60 2.00
N LYS A 174 -5.91 21.76 2.61
CA LYS A 174 -7.25 22.27 2.87
C LYS A 174 -7.37 23.72 2.41
N LEU A 175 -8.44 23.96 1.67
CA LEU A 175 -8.91 25.26 1.21
C LEU A 175 -10.15 25.69 2.00
N THR A 176 -10.60 26.91 1.80
CA THR A 176 -11.92 27.32 2.25
C THR A 176 -13.00 26.55 1.48
N LEU A 177 -14.15 26.33 2.10
CA LEU A 177 -15.28 25.65 1.47
C LEU A 177 -15.74 26.37 0.21
N GLU A 178 -15.80 27.72 0.29
CA GLU A 178 -16.21 28.59 -0.82
C GLU A 178 -15.23 28.50 -2.00
N ALA A 179 -13.92 28.47 -1.73
CA ALA A 179 -12.91 28.30 -2.79
C ALA A 179 -13.09 26.99 -3.55
N MET A 180 -13.40 25.90 -2.83
CA MET A 180 -13.66 24.60 -3.45
C MET A 180 -14.99 24.58 -4.22
N GLN A 181 -16.02 25.25 -3.72
CA GLN A 181 -17.30 25.39 -4.42
C GLN A 181 -17.15 26.17 -5.72
N ASP A 182 -16.32 27.20 -5.73
CA ASP A 182 -16.02 28.00 -6.91
C ASP A 182 -15.21 27.18 -7.95
N VAL A 183 -14.13 26.52 -7.52
CA VAL A 183 -13.30 25.70 -8.40
C VAL A 183 -14.08 24.56 -9.06
N LEU A 184 -15.03 23.97 -8.35
CA LEU A 184 -15.85 22.84 -8.83
C LEU A 184 -17.20 23.27 -9.43
N GLU A 185 -17.47 24.57 -9.56
CA GLU A 185 -18.73 25.12 -10.05
C GLU A 185 -19.96 24.52 -9.34
N ALA A 186 -19.83 24.32 -8.02
CA ALA A 186 -20.85 23.65 -7.20
C ALA A 186 -21.29 24.50 -5.99
N PRO A 187 -21.88 25.68 -6.21
CA PRO A 187 -22.30 26.57 -5.13
C PRO A 187 -23.36 25.92 -4.23
N GLY A 188 -23.20 26.06 -2.93
CA GLY A 188 -24.12 25.51 -1.93
C GLY A 188 -24.15 23.99 -1.84
N LYS A 189 -23.16 23.31 -2.38
CA LYS A 189 -23.03 21.83 -2.33
C LYS A 189 -21.75 21.42 -1.62
N CYS A 190 -21.73 20.18 -1.13
CA CYS A 190 -20.57 19.50 -0.55
C CYS A 190 -20.53 18.04 -1.02
N SER A 191 -19.44 17.34 -0.76
CA SER A 191 -19.29 15.91 -1.10
C SER A 191 -19.89 15.03 -0.01
N TYR A 192 -19.67 15.39 1.23
CA TYR A 192 -20.20 14.71 2.41
C TYR A 192 -20.21 15.66 3.61
N ILE A 193 -20.90 15.25 4.66
CA ILE A 193 -20.98 16.01 5.91
C ILE A 193 -20.45 15.12 7.04
N LEU A 194 -19.50 15.65 7.79
CA LEU A 194 -18.97 15.03 9.00
C LEU A 194 -19.90 15.38 10.16
N VAL A 195 -20.25 14.38 10.95
CA VAL A 195 -21.11 14.56 12.13
C VAL A 195 -20.37 14.00 13.34
N LYS A 196 -20.20 14.85 14.33
CA LYS A 196 -19.65 14.49 15.64
C LYS A 196 -20.78 14.18 16.62
N CYS A 197 -20.62 13.10 17.32
CA CYS A 197 -21.58 12.62 18.29
C CYS A 197 -21.36 13.26 19.66
N LYS A 198 -22.45 13.67 20.32
CA LYS A 198 -22.42 14.19 21.68
C LYS A 198 -22.47 13.01 22.69
N ASN A 199 -21.44 12.89 23.52
CA ASN A 199 -21.36 11.86 24.57
C ASN A 199 -21.43 10.40 24.12
N CYS A 200 -21.01 10.08 22.88
CA CYS A 200 -20.89 8.69 22.44
C CYS A 200 -19.65 8.04 23.03
N GLN A 201 -19.84 7.13 23.99
CA GLN A 201 -18.73 6.41 24.66
C GLN A 201 -18.38 5.10 23.94
N ASN A 202 -19.33 4.52 23.18
CA ASN A 202 -19.18 3.23 22.52
C ASN A 202 -19.76 3.24 21.11
N GLN A 203 -19.41 2.22 20.35
CA GLN A 203 -19.89 2.04 18.98
C GLN A 203 -21.43 1.88 18.93
N ALA A 204 -22.05 1.34 19.96
CA ALA A 204 -23.50 1.21 20.04
C ALA A 204 -24.22 2.57 20.02
N ASP A 205 -23.66 3.58 20.72
CA ASP A 205 -24.20 4.93 20.73
C ASP A 205 -24.09 5.59 19.36
N GLN A 206 -22.95 5.37 18.67
CA GLN A 206 -22.70 5.86 17.32
C GLN A 206 -23.69 5.24 16.31
N VAL A 207 -23.94 3.93 16.40
CA VAL A 207 -24.93 3.22 15.58
C VAL A 207 -26.33 3.73 15.84
N ALA A 208 -26.68 3.97 17.11
CA ALA A 208 -28.00 4.52 17.48
C ALA A 208 -28.22 5.94 16.91
N LEU A 209 -27.17 6.79 16.96
CA LEU A 209 -27.24 8.12 16.33
C LEU A 209 -27.31 8.02 14.80
N ALA A 210 -26.53 7.15 14.18
CA ALA A 210 -26.57 6.92 12.74
C ALA A 210 -27.98 6.48 12.28
N LYS A 211 -28.63 5.61 13.05
CA LYS A 211 -30.00 5.19 12.79
C LYS A 211 -30.99 6.36 12.90
N ARG A 212 -30.90 7.18 13.97
CA ARG A 212 -31.73 8.38 14.13
C ARG A 212 -31.59 9.35 12.96
N ILE A 213 -30.35 9.58 12.50
CA ILE A 213 -30.09 10.44 11.34
C ILE A 213 -30.73 9.84 10.07
N ASN A 214 -30.59 8.54 9.86
CA ASN A 214 -31.19 7.86 8.71
C ASN A 214 -32.70 7.89 8.71
N ASP A 215 -33.32 7.73 9.88
CA ASP A 215 -34.77 7.78 10.04
C ASP A 215 -35.33 9.22 9.85
N ALA A 216 -34.58 10.23 10.29
CA ALA A 216 -34.95 11.64 10.12
C ALA A 216 -34.75 12.15 8.68
N LEU A 217 -33.73 11.63 7.97
CA LEU A 217 -33.33 12.06 6.62
C LEU A 217 -33.23 10.86 5.66
N PRO A 218 -34.32 10.17 5.36
CA PRO A 218 -34.33 8.99 4.51
C PRO A 218 -33.87 9.31 3.09
N GLY A 219 -33.32 8.31 2.40
CA GLY A 219 -32.81 8.47 1.04
C GLY A 219 -31.36 8.97 0.96
N ASN A 220 -30.69 9.15 2.10
CA ASN A 220 -29.26 9.43 2.19
C ASN A 220 -28.51 8.22 2.75
N LYS A 221 -27.18 8.22 2.63
CA LYS A 221 -26.32 7.18 3.20
C LYS A 221 -25.66 7.71 4.47
N VAL A 222 -25.88 7.01 5.57
CA VAL A 222 -25.24 7.28 6.87
C VAL A 222 -24.34 6.11 7.20
N GLN A 223 -23.08 6.37 7.48
CA GLN A 223 -22.12 5.33 7.83
C GLN A 223 -21.16 5.80 8.91
N LEU A 224 -20.66 4.87 9.71
CA LEU A 224 -19.64 5.19 10.70
C LEU A 224 -18.30 5.48 10.01
N THR A 225 -17.55 6.43 10.55
CA THR A 225 -16.22 6.77 10.04
C THR A 225 -15.25 5.58 10.17
N ALA A 226 -15.41 4.77 11.22
CA ALA A 226 -14.64 3.55 11.42
C ALA A 226 -14.84 2.52 10.29
N ASP A 227 -16.05 2.43 9.72
CA ASP A 227 -16.37 1.50 8.65
C ASP A 227 -16.04 2.06 7.26
N PHE A 228 -15.65 3.33 7.19
CA PHE A 228 -15.43 4.02 5.94
C PHE A 228 -14.27 3.41 5.13
N PHE A 229 -13.10 3.16 5.77
CA PHE A 229 -11.95 2.58 5.09
C PHE A 229 -12.13 1.12 4.71
N PRO A 230 -12.62 0.23 5.61
CA PRO A 230 -13.00 -1.12 5.21
C PRO A 230 -13.99 -1.13 4.04
N SER A 231 -14.93 -0.16 3.99
CA SER A 231 -15.89 -0.08 2.89
C SER A 231 -15.26 0.37 1.56
N ILE A 232 -14.21 1.21 1.58
CA ILE A 232 -13.45 1.58 0.37
C ILE A 232 -12.68 0.37 -0.16
N GLU A 233 -11.94 -0.32 0.70
CA GLU A 233 -11.18 -1.51 0.34
C GLU A 233 -12.09 -2.57 -0.28
N ASN A 234 -13.26 -2.80 0.31
CA ASN A 234 -14.28 -3.71 -0.21
C ASN A 234 -15.00 -3.16 -1.47
N SER A 235 -15.01 -1.84 -1.68
CA SER A 235 -15.63 -1.21 -2.86
C SER A 235 -14.74 -1.27 -4.12
N ILE A 236 -13.47 -1.65 -3.96
CA ILE A 236 -12.58 -1.97 -5.08
C ILE A 236 -12.39 -3.51 -5.13
N PRO A 237 -13.37 -4.26 -5.63
CA PRO A 237 -13.37 -5.74 -5.53
C PRO A 237 -12.16 -6.38 -6.19
N GLY A 238 -11.52 -5.68 -7.14
CA GLY A 238 -10.35 -6.16 -7.85
C GLY A 238 -9.04 -6.01 -7.08
N LEU A 239 -8.92 -5.12 -6.10
CA LEU A 239 -7.64 -4.80 -5.45
C LEU A 239 -7.05 -6.01 -4.71
N GLY A 240 -7.86 -6.67 -3.88
CA GLY A 240 -7.44 -7.87 -3.15
C GLY A 240 -7.14 -9.05 -4.07
N ILE A 241 -7.87 -9.18 -5.17
CA ILE A 241 -7.60 -10.19 -6.20
C ILE A 241 -6.30 -9.87 -6.93
N PHE A 242 -6.12 -8.60 -7.35
CA PHE A 242 -4.91 -8.11 -8.01
C PHE A 242 -3.66 -8.37 -7.17
N MET A 243 -3.70 -8.07 -5.87
CA MET A 243 -2.60 -8.33 -4.95
C MET A 243 -2.27 -9.83 -4.83
N ARG A 244 -3.29 -10.69 -4.74
CA ARG A 244 -3.09 -12.15 -4.72
C ARG A 244 -2.49 -12.67 -6.02
N VAL A 245 -2.94 -12.15 -7.16
CA VAL A 245 -2.41 -12.51 -8.49
C VAL A 245 -0.95 -12.08 -8.61
N LEU A 246 -0.57 -10.88 -8.16
CA LEU A 246 0.83 -10.43 -8.16
C LEU A 246 1.72 -11.30 -7.29
N VAL A 247 1.28 -11.66 -6.08
CA VAL A 247 2.01 -12.55 -5.18
C VAL A 247 2.18 -13.94 -5.82
N LEU A 248 1.12 -14.49 -6.42
CA LEU A 248 1.16 -15.78 -7.10
C LEU A 248 2.11 -15.73 -8.32
N LEU A 249 2.00 -14.68 -9.14
CA LEU A 249 2.87 -14.49 -10.30
C LEU A 249 4.35 -14.40 -9.89
N SER A 250 4.65 -13.64 -8.83
CA SER A 250 6.00 -13.55 -8.28
C SER A 250 6.55 -14.90 -7.82
N ALA A 251 5.72 -15.72 -7.17
CA ALA A 251 6.07 -17.07 -6.76
C ALA A 251 6.36 -17.98 -7.96
N ILE A 252 5.52 -17.92 -9.00
CA ILE A 252 5.70 -18.70 -10.24
C ILE A 252 7.00 -18.29 -10.94
N VAL A 253 7.24 -17.00 -11.11
CA VAL A 253 8.47 -16.49 -11.76
C VAL A 253 9.70 -16.92 -10.97
N SER A 254 9.70 -16.79 -9.63
CA SER A 254 10.78 -17.25 -8.78
C SER A 254 11.05 -18.75 -8.95
N ALA A 255 10.00 -19.59 -8.93
CA ALA A 255 10.12 -21.02 -9.12
C ALA A 255 10.68 -21.39 -10.51
N LEU A 256 10.22 -20.72 -11.57
CA LEU A 256 10.71 -20.96 -12.94
C LEU A 256 12.18 -20.57 -13.10
N VAL A 257 12.62 -19.46 -12.52
CA VAL A 257 14.02 -19.04 -12.57
C VAL A 257 14.92 -20.05 -11.86
N VAL A 258 14.52 -20.52 -10.67
CA VAL A 258 15.27 -21.56 -9.95
C VAL A 258 15.27 -22.88 -10.74
N MET A 259 14.13 -23.27 -11.30
CA MET A 259 14.02 -24.48 -12.12
C MET A 259 14.98 -24.45 -13.32
N LEU A 260 15.01 -23.35 -14.07
CA LEU A 260 15.91 -23.19 -15.21
C LEU A 260 17.39 -23.21 -14.77
N ALA A 261 17.72 -22.53 -13.68
CA ALA A 261 19.06 -22.52 -13.14
C ALA A 261 19.53 -23.90 -12.70
N MET A 262 18.68 -24.64 -11.99
CA MET A 262 18.99 -26.00 -11.56
C MET A 262 19.08 -26.96 -12.73
N HIS A 263 18.21 -26.82 -13.74
CA HIS A 263 18.28 -27.65 -14.95
C HIS A 263 19.62 -27.49 -15.67
N THR A 264 20.08 -26.25 -15.86
CA THR A 264 21.41 -25.99 -16.48
C THR A 264 22.56 -26.52 -15.62
N THR A 265 22.51 -26.32 -14.30
CA THR A 265 23.51 -26.84 -13.36
C THR A 265 23.63 -28.37 -13.44
N ILE A 266 22.51 -29.08 -13.46
CA ILE A 266 22.48 -30.54 -13.54
C ILE A 266 23.05 -31.01 -14.88
N THR A 267 22.67 -30.39 -16.00
CA THR A 267 23.16 -30.77 -17.32
C THR A 267 24.67 -30.66 -17.42
N GLU A 268 25.27 -29.61 -16.87
CA GLU A 268 26.72 -29.42 -16.87
C GLU A 268 27.48 -30.35 -15.90
N ARG A 269 26.78 -30.85 -14.85
CA ARG A 269 27.37 -31.74 -13.84
C ARG A 269 26.88 -33.19 -13.97
N THR A 270 26.31 -33.53 -15.14
CA THR A 270 25.76 -34.87 -15.39
C THR A 270 26.80 -35.96 -15.12
N ARG A 271 28.08 -35.76 -15.54
CA ARG A 271 29.16 -36.71 -15.29
C ARG A 271 29.53 -36.85 -13.80
N GLU A 272 29.56 -35.75 -13.04
CA GLU A 272 29.80 -35.78 -11.58
C GLU A 272 28.69 -36.56 -10.86
N ILE A 273 27.45 -36.32 -11.23
CA ILE A 273 26.27 -37.02 -10.68
C ILE A 273 26.35 -38.53 -11.05
N GLY A 274 26.78 -38.85 -12.28
CA GLY A 274 27.02 -40.22 -12.72
C GLY A 274 28.06 -40.92 -11.86
N ILE A 275 29.22 -40.27 -11.56
CA ILE A 275 30.25 -40.80 -10.68
C ILE A 275 29.70 -41.07 -9.28
N LEU A 276 28.98 -40.11 -8.70
CA LEU A 276 28.37 -40.27 -7.37
C LEU A 276 27.42 -41.47 -7.32
N LYS A 277 26.61 -41.66 -8.37
CA LYS A 277 25.73 -42.81 -8.48
C LYS A 277 26.50 -44.15 -8.66
N ALA A 278 27.56 -44.14 -9.44
CA ALA A 278 28.43 -45.31 -9.60
C ALA A 278 29.10 -45.72 -8.28
N MET A 279 29.42 -44.74 -7.42
CA MET A 279 29.94 -44.97 -6.07
C MET A 279 28.85 -45.38 -5.05
N GLY A 280 27.58 -45.51 -5.46
CA GLY A 280 26.47 -45.98 -4.61
C GLY A 280 25.65 -44.89 -3.93
N ALA A 281 25.78 -43.60 -4.36
CA ALA A 281 24.94 -42.57 -3.81
C ALA A 281 23.44 -42.81 -4.05
N SER A 282 22.64 -42.74 -2.98
CA SER A 282 21.21 -42.96 -3.07
C SER A 282 20.48 -41.81 -3.79
N ARG A 283 19.33 -42.11 -4.38
CA ARG A 283 18.48 -41.10 -5.03
C ARG A 283 18.13 -39.96 -4.08
N ARG A 284 17.85 -40.27 -2.82
CA ARG A 284 17.51 -39.30 -1.78
C ARG A 284 18.69 -38.37 -1.49
N TYR A 285 19.91 -38.87 -1.50
CA TYR A 285 21.11 -38.07 -1.30
C TYR A 285 21.27 -37.04 -2.43
N ILE A 286 21.13 -37.45 -3.69
CA ILE A 286 21.26 -36.58 -4.85
C ILE A 286 20.20 -35.47 -4.83
N ILE A 287 18.92 -35.85 -4.56
CA ILE A 287 17.84 -34.87 -4.45
C ILE A 287 18.14 -33.87 -3.33
N SER A 288 18.53 -34.35 -2.14
CA SER A 288 18.80 -33.47 -1.01
C SER A 288 19.97 -32.50 -1.24
N GLU A 289 20.99 -32.91 -2.01
CA GLU A 289 22.12 -32.07 -2.33
C GLU A 289 21.71 -30.92 -3.28
N ILE A 290 20.92 -31.24 -4.32
CA ILE A 290 20.39 -30.24 -5.26
C ILE A 290 19.41 -29.29 -4.57
N GLU A 291 18.55 -29.81 -3.69
CA GLU A 291 17.60 -28.99 -2.91
C GLU A 291 18.33 -28.04 -1.95
N ARG A 292 19.42 -28.47 -1.31
CA ARG A 292 20.25 -27.59 -0.46
C ARG A 292 20.88 -26.46 -1.25
N GLU A 293 21.38 -26.72 -2.47
CA GLU A 293 21.92 -25.71 -3.36
C GLU A 293 20.82 -24.70 -3.78
N ALA A 294 19.64 -25.19 -4.15
CA ALA A 294 18.51 -24.34 -4.50
C ALA A 294 18.02 -23.47 -3.33
N LEU A 295 17.94 -24.05 -2.14
CA LEU A 295 17.59 -23.31 -0.92
C LEU A 295 18.63 -22.24 -0.56
N ALA A 296 19.93 -22.53 -0.76
CA ALA A 296 20.98 -21.55 -0.53
C ALA A 296 20.88 -20.37 -1.51
N ILE A 297 20.64 -20.63 -2.80
CA ILE A 297 20.40 -19.62 -3.82
C ILE A 297 19.15 -18.79 -3.48
N SER A 298 18.05 -19.46 -3.09
CA SER A 298 16.81 -18.79 -2.71
C SER A 298 16.97 -17.94 -1.47
N PHE A 299 17.74 -18.39 -0.49
CA PHE A 299 18.04 -17.62 0.72
C PHE A 299 18.89 -16.38 0.41
N MET A 300 19.90 -16.50 -0.44
CA MET A 300 20.66 -15.32 -0.92
C MET A 300 19.77 -14.37 -1.70
N GLY A 301 18.90 -14.90 -2.58
CA GLY A 301 17.93 -14.11 -3.31
C GLY A 301 16.96 -13.36 -2.39
N LEU A 302 16.54 -14.00 -1.30
CA LEU A 302 15.72 -13.37 -0.27
C LEU A 302 16.40 -12.19 0.40
N LEU A 303 17.67 -12.34 0.81
CA LEU A 303 18.43 -11.25 1.43
C LEU A 303 18.65 -10.09 0.47
N VAL A 304 19.03 -10.37 -0.77
CA VAL A 304 19.20 -9.36 -1.82
C VAL A 304 17.85 -8.69 -2.13
N GLY A 305 16.77 -9.47 -2.22
CA GLY A 305 15.43 -8.96 -2.45
C GLY A 305 14.93 -8.01 -1.36
N PHE A 306 15.18 -8.33 -0.09
CA PHE A 306 14.87 -7.42 1.02
C PHE A 306 15.70 -6.14 0.95
N ALA A 307 16.99 -6.23 0.66
CA ALA A 307 17.83 -5.05 0.51
C ALA A 307 17.37 -4.16 -0.65
N LEU A 308 17.05 -4.75 -1.81
CA LEU A 308 16.50 -4.02 -2.96
C LEU A 308 15.14 -3.40 -2.65
N ALA A 309 14.23 -4.11 -1.98
CA ALA A 309 12.93 -3.57 -1.57
C ALA A 309 13.09 -2.36 -0.64
N ALA A 310 13.98 -2.46 0.36
CA ALA A 310 14.25 -1.35 1.28
C ALA A 310 14.85 -0.13 0.56
N LEU A 311 15.85 -0.34 -0.30
CA LEU A 311 16.50 0.73 -1.08
C LEU A 311 15.50 1.40 -2.04
N THR A 312 14.73 0.61 -2.78
CA THR A 312 13.75 1.11 -3.75
C THR A 312 12.61 1.82 -3.02
N GLY A 313 12.09 1.23 -1.93
CA GLY A 313 11.05 1.84 -1.11
C GLY A 313 11.49 3.18 -0.52
N PHE A 314 12.73 3.26 -0.01
CA PHE A 314 13.31 4.52 0.47
C PHE A 314 13.46 5.55 -0.65
N GLY A 315 13.94 5.15 -1.83
CA GLY A 315 14.07 6.03 -3.00
C GLY A 315 12.73 6.58 -3.46
N ILE A 316 11.71 5.73 -3.57
CA ILE A 316 10.35 6.15 -3.94
C ILE A 316 9.77 7.06 -2.86
N HIS A 317 9.91 6.72 -1.58
CA HIS A 317 9.46 7.57 -0.48
C HIS A 317 10.05 8.98 -0.56
N LYS A 318 11.36 9.09 -0.79
CA LYS A 318 12.05 10.38 -0.92
C LYS A 318 11.59 11.17 -2.15
N ALA A 319 11.30 10.50 -3.26
CA ALA A 319 10.89 11.15 -4.52
C ALA A 319 9.41 11.53 -4.54
N THR A 320 8.53 10.67 -4.02
CA THR A 320 7.07 10.82 -4.13
C THR A 320 6.39 11.08 -2.79
N GLY A 321 7.08 10.79 -1.68
CA GLY A 321 6.55 10.82 -0.32
C GLY A 321 5.49 9.73 -0.03
N LEU A 322 5.39 8.72 -0.87
CA LEU A 322 4.58 7.55 -0.58
C LEU A 322 5.16 6.80 0.62
N ILE A 323 4.32 6.40 1.55
CA ILE A 323 4.72 5.68 2.75
C ILE A 323 4.76 4.19 2.44
N PHE A 324 5.92 3.56 2.72
CA PHE A 324 6.09 2.11 2.65
C PHE A 324 6.17 1.55 4.05
N GLU A 325 5.32 0.59 4.36
CA GLU A 325 5.34 -0.08 5.65
C GLU A 325 5.73 -1.55 5.48
N PHE A 326 6.96 -1.87 5.87
CA PHE A 326 7.50 -3.23 5.82
C PHE A 326 7.17 -3.99 7.11
N GLY A 327 5.98 -4.58 7.17
CA GLY A 327 5.56 -5.37 8.32
C GLY A 327 6.23 -6.74 8.39
N ALA A 328 6.62 -7.19 9.59
CA ALA A 328 7.27 -8.48 9.81
C ALA A 328 6.47 -9.69 9.26
N ARG A 329 5.14 -9.64 9.35
CA ARG A 329 4.27 -10.70 8.79
C ARG A 329 4.43 -10.86 7.28
N TRP A 330 4.58 -9.75 6.55
CA TRP A 330 4.73 -9.77 5.09
C TRP A 330 6.16 -10.12 4.68
N ALA A 331 7.15 -9.71 5.45
CA ALA A 331 8.51 -10.18 5.28
C ALA A 331 8.59 -11.71 5.44
N LEU A 332 7.92 -12.25 6.45
CA LEU A 332 7.80 -13.71 6.63
C LEU A 332 7.06 -14.37 5.46
N THR A 333 5.94 -13.78 5.01
CA THR A 333 5.19 -14.32 3.85
C THR A 333 6.06 -14.32 2.60
N ALA A 334 6.78 -13.23 2.31
CA ALA A 334 7.70 -13.15 1.18
C ALA A 334 8.85 -14.17 1.30
N ALA A 335 9.38 -14.38 2.52
CA ALA A 335 10.39 -15.38 2.80
C ALA A 335 9.89 -16.81 2.54
N VAL A 336 8.70 -17.14 3.05
CA VAL A 336 8.07 -18.46 2.82
C VAL A 336 7.82 -18.69 1.32
N ILE A 337 7.29 -17.70 0.62
CA ILE A 337 7.00 -17.80 -0.83
C ILE A 337 8.31 -17.94 -1.62
N GLY A 338 9.33 -17.15 -1.32
CA GLY A 338 10.63 -17.21 -2.01
C GLY A 338 11.35 -18.54 -1.80
N LEU A 339 11.39 -19.03 -0.56
CA LEU A 339 12.02 -20.33 -0.24
C LEU A 339 11.21 -21.53 -0.78
N ALA A 340 9.89 -21.51 -0.62
CA ALA A 340 9.02 -22.56 -1.15
C ALA A 340 9.05 -22.59 -2.69
N GLY A 341 9.04 -21.42 -3.34
CA GLY A 341 9.17 -21.30 -4.79
C GLY A 341 10.49 -21.89 -5.28
N GLY A 342 11.59 -21.59 -4.57
CA GLY A 342 12.91 -22.15 -4.87
C GLY A 342 12.97 -23.67 -4.71
N ALA A 343 12.49 -24.21 -3.60
CA ALA A 343 12.43 -25.64 -3.38
C ALA A 343 11.55 -26.35 -4.43
N LEU A 344 10.33 -25.88 -4.67
CA LEU A 344 9.45 -26.45 -5.69
C LEU A 344 10.03 -26.36 -7.10
N GLY A 345 10.70 -25.24 -7.42
CA GLY A 345 11.38 -25.07 -8.70
C GLY A 345 12.53 -26.08 -8.92
N ALA A 346 13.25 -26.43 -7.87
CA ALA A 346 14.36 -27.39 -7.94
C ALA A 346 13.92 -28.86 -7.94
N LEU A 347 12.71 -29.15 -7.43
CA LEU A 347 12.26 -30.53 -7.21
C LEU A 347 12.21 -31.35 -8.49
N TYR A 348 11.68 -30.78 -9.58
CA TYR A 348 11.60 -31.48 -10.88
C TYR A 348 13.01 -31.79 -11.45
N PRO A 349 13.93 -30.83 -11.59
CA PRO A 349 15.28 -31.14 -12.09
C PRO A 349 16.05 -32.04 -11.15
N ALA A 350 15.90 -31.94 -9.83
CA ALA A 350 16.52 -32.83 -8.86
C ALA A 350 16.04 -34.28 -9.00
N ALA A 351 14.75 -34.48 -9.15
CA ALA A 351 14.16 -35.81 -9.38
C ALA A 351 14.66 -36.43 -10.71
N ARG A 352 14.79 -35.62 -11.76
CA ARG A 352 15.34 -36.06 -13.05
C ARG A 352 16.81 -36.45 -12.94
N ALA A 353 17.62 -35.67 -12.27
CA ALA A 353 19.04 -35.96 -12.01
C ALA A 353 19.22 -37.26 -11.21
N ALA A 354 18.38 -37.50 -10.19
CA ALA A 354 18.41 -38.71 -9.39
C ALA A 354 18.03 -39.98 -10.18
N ASN A 355 17.35 -39.85 -11.32
CA ASN A 355 16.95 -40.95 -12.18
C ASN A 355 17.90 -41.17 -13.39
N LEU A 356 18.96 -40.38 -13.58
CA LEU A 356 19.94 -40.58 -14.63
C LEU A 356 20.60 -41.97 -14.51
N ASP A 357 20.84 -42.63 -15.65
CA ASP A 357 21.61 -43.89 -15.68
C ASP A 357 23.10 -43.54 -15.57
N PRO A 358 23.84 -44.15 -14.61
CA PRO A 358 25.28 -43.93 -14.44
C PRO A 358 26.09 -44.23 -15.71
N VAL A 359 25.71 -45.24 -16.50
CA VAL A 359 26.45 -45.61 -17.73
C VAL A 359 26.31 -44.51 -18.78
N THR A 360 25.11 -44.04 -19.02
CA THR A 360 24.87 -42.95 -19.99
C THR A 360 25.44 -41.62 -19.50
N ALA A 361 25.40 -41.36 -18.19
CA ALA A 361 25.94 -40.13 -17.61
C ALA A 361 27.49 -40.06 -17.71
N LEU A 362 28.18 -41.20 -17.63
CA LEU A 362 29.63 -41.26 -17.78
C LEU A 362 30.11 -41.15 -19.25
N ALA A 363 29.23 -41.52 -20.20
CA ALA A 363 29.49 -41.37 -21.65
C ALA A 363 29.19 -39.98 -22.20
N TYR A 364 28.69 -39.07 -21.36
CA TYR A 364 28.36 -37.68 -21.74
C TYR A 364 29.66 -36.88 -21.82
N GLU A 365 30.03 -36.42 -23.02
CA GLU A 365 31.15 -35.50 -23.26
C GLU A 365 30.78 -34.04 -22.99
#